data_c48b78851e2b37f34ccde6b13a1eb71d
#
_entry.id   c48b78851e2b37f34ccde6b13a1eb71d
#
_cell.length_a   1.000
_cell.length_b   1.000
_cell.length_c   1.000
_cell.angle_alpha   90.00
_cell.angle_beta   90.00
_cell.angle_gamma   90.00
#
_symmetry.space_group_name_H-M   'P 1'
#
loop_
_entity.id
_entity.type
_entity.pdbx_description
1 polymer ?
#
loop_
_entity_poly.entity_id
_entity_poly.type
_entity_poly.pdbx_seq_one_letter_code
_entity_poly.pdbx_strand_id
1 'polypeptide(L)'
;LSLGVLLFLPLFTTIYPYIKYNYLPPIISIRTIGSSRQSVTTRTAFLFIQYSITLLLIILSLYFSGHLRFLQDTPPGFRTQGILYANLVPTPQNWNSESEQERQQRWQNSQSIQQKLNECPFIKKWFCGDPTRSGVLGSGSSSTLINDKDVKLNMMLMWVPVDFFSLYNLQLVDGALPDKVEGYTQYLVAMNESAMKAFGYTRREDAFIRGEQALWIAMGMDGKIIEGGISLMPVEAVIKDYYTGHLTAGKKPVVYMITPNSAGSQYQIACIPGKEK
;
A
#
# COMPACT_ATOMS: atom_id res chain seq x y z
N LEU A 1 -18.12 -5.37 18.15
CA LEU A 1 -17.52 -5.26 19.51
C LEU A 1 -18.11 -4.09 20.30
N SER A 2 -18.30 -2.89 19.73
CA SER A 2 -18.82 -1.69 20.40
C SER A 2 -20.25 -1.84 20.91
N LEU A 3 -21.14 -2.49 20.14
CA LEU A 3 -22.54 -2.69 20.54
C LEU A 3 -22.67 -3.62 21.76
N GLY A 4 -21.81 -4.64 21.87
CA GLY A 4 -21.76 -5.52 23.03
C GLY A 4 -21.35 -4.79 24.29
N VAL A 5 -20.30 -3.96 24.23
CA VAL A 5 -19.86 -3.17 25.40
C VAL A 5 -20.95 -2.17 25.83
N LEU A 6 -21.65 -1.54 24.90
CA LEU A 6 -22.69 -0.56 25.16
C LEU A 6 -23.92 -1.18 25.85
N LEU A 7 -24.22 -2.44 25.57
CA LEU A 7 -25.30 -3.21 26.21
C LEU A 7 -24.88 -3.82 27.55
N PHE A 8 -23.66 -4.35 27.65
CA PHE A 8 -23.18 -5.03 28.85
C PHE A 8 -22.87 -4.05 30.01
N LEU A 9 -22.37 -2.85 29.70
CA LEU A 9 -21.94 -1.90 30.74
C LEU A 9 -23.11 -1.41 31.59
N PRO A 10 -24.29 -1.00 31.07
CA PRO A 10 -25.46 -0.66 31.87
C PRO A 10 -26.02 -1.85 32.65
N LEU A 11 -25.92 -3.05 32.06
CA LEU A 11 -26.43 -4.27 32.69
C LEU A 11 -25.63 -4.64 33.95
N PHE A 12 -24.31 -4.53 33.90
CA PHE A 12 -23.43 -4.74 35.06
C PHE A 12 -23.62 -3.66 36.12
N THR A 13 -23.81 -2.40 35.74
CA THR A 13 -23.99 -1.31 36.71
C THR A 13 -25.34 -1.34 37.40
N THR A 14 -26.36 -1.96 36.79
CA THR A 14 -27.71 -2.10 37.42
C THR A 14 -27.88 -3.41 38.20
N ILE A 15 -27.27 -4.51 37.78
CA ILE A 15 -27.40 -5.81 38.44
C ILE A 15 -26.84 -5.79 39.87
N TYR A 16 -25.68 -5.17 40.09
CA TYR A 16 -25.06 -5.13 41.40
C TYR A 16 -25.90 -4.40 42.47
N PRO A 17 -26.41 -3.18 42.27
CA PRO A 17 -27.33 -2.53 43.17
C PRO A 17 -28.64 -3.31 43.34
N TYR A 18 -29.22 -3.86 42.25
CA TYR A 18 -30.45 -4.60 42.27
C TYR A 18 -30.35 -5.84 43.21
N ILE A 19 -29.31 -6.66 43.08
CA ILE A 19 -29.08 -7.82 43.93
C ILE A 19 -28.87 -7.40 45.38
N LYS A 20 -28.08 -6.36 45.60
CA LYS A 20 -27.77 -5.89 46.94
C LYS A 20 -28.97 -5.31 47.68
N TYR A 21 -29.86 -4.61 47.00
CA TYR A 21 -31.02 -3.97 47.61
C TYR A 21 -32.23 -4.93 47.74
N ASN A 22 -32.36 -5.92 46.89
CA ASN A 22 -33.49 -6.85 46.91
C ASN A 22 -33.36 -7.91 48.03
N TYR A 23 -32.14 -8.15 48.54
CA TYR A 23 -31.91 -9.09 49.61
C TYR A 23 -31.84 -8.44 50.99
N LEU A 24 -31.98 -7.11 51.11
CA LEU A 24 -31.98 -6.42 52.39
C LEU A 24 -33.42 -6.25 52.91
N PRO A 25 -33.76 -6.81 54.10
CA PRO A 25 -35.07 -6.58 54.69
C PRO A 25 -35.31 -5.07 54.92
N PRO A 26 -36.52 -4.56 54.67
CA PRO A 26 -36.82 -3.12 54.74
C PRO A 26 -36.50 -2.46 56.08
N ILE A 27 -36.55 -3.20 57.18
CA ILE A 27 -36.24 -2.71 58.53
C ILE A 27 -34.75 -2.37 58.72
N ILE A 28 -33.83 -3.08 58.01
CA ILE A 28 -32.41 -2.84 58.11
C ILE A 28 -31.99 -1.59 57.32
N SER A 29 -32.69 -1.28 56.23
CA SER A 29 -32.40 -0.09 55.43
C SER A 29 -32.68 1.23 56.15
N ILE A 30 -33.66 1.23 57.04
CA ILE A 30 -34.01 2.45 57.82
C ILE A 30 -33.02 2.66 58.99
N ARG A 31 -32.51 1.58 59.57
CA ARG A 31 -31.55 1.66 60.71
C ARG A 31 -30.12 1.95 60.31
N THR A 32 -29.75 1.67 59.07
CA THR A 32 -28.38 1.78 58.56
C THR A 32 -28.07 3.20 58.01
N ILE A 33 -29.05 4.08 57.93
CA ILE A 33 -28.85 5.47 57.46
C ILE A 33 -27.92 6.28 58.39
N GLY A 34 -27.72 5.83 59.64
CA GLY A 34 -26.90 6.52 60.62
C GLY A 34 -25.45 6.06 60.83
N SER A 35 -25.02 4.92 60.28
CA SER A 35 -23.75 4.30 60.69
C SER A 35 -22.75 3.86 59.63
N SER A 36 -22.90 4.23 58.37
CA SER A 36 -21.94 3.77 57.36
C SER A 36 -20.96 4.80 56.86
N ARG A 37 -20.00 5.16 57.70
CA ARG A 37 -18.76 5.88 57.29
C ARG A 37 -17.98 5.07 56.21
N GLN A 38 -18.16 3.76 56.22
CA GLN A 38 -17.54 2.82 55.26
C GLN A 38 -18.19 2.89 53.84
N SER A 39 -19.46 3.26 53.76
CA SER A 39 -20.18 3.41 52.50
C SER A 39 -19.74 4.64 51.67
N VAL A 40 -19.28 5.70 52.32
CA VAL A 40 -18.87 6.94 51.65
C VAL A 40 -17.54 6.74 50.94
N THR A 41 -16.57 6.12 51.53
CA THR A 41 -15.24 5.87 50.97
C THR A 41 -15.33 4.96 49.72
N THR A 42 -16.13 3.92 49.78
CA THR A 42 -16.35 3.00 48.66
C THR A 42 -17.05 3.71 47.48
N ARG A 43 -18.04 4.57 47.79
CA ARG A 43 -18.72 5.38 46.76
C ARG A 43 -17.75 6.36 46.11
N THR A 44 -16.93 7.06 46.89
CA THR A 44 -15.97 8.01 46.37
C THR A 44 -14.91 7.33 45.51
N ALA A 45 -14.39 6.17 45.97
CA ALA A 45 -13.44 5.38 45.20
C ALA A 45 -14.04 4.90 43.87
N PHE A 46 -15.30 4.44 43.86
CA PHE A 46 -15.98 4.02 42.65
C PHE A 46 -16.19 5.19 41.67
N LEU A 47 -16.63 6.33 42.16
CA LEU A 47 -16.76 7.55 41.34
C LEU A 47 -15.41 7.99 40.75
N PHE A 48 -14.35 7.97 41.56
CA PHE A 48 -13.00 8.30 41.10
C PHE A 48 -12.55 7.39 39.93
N ILE A 49 -12.75 6.09 40.07
CA ILE A 49 -12.42 5.11 39.02
C ILE A 49 -13.26 5.39 37.78
N GLN A 50 -14.57 5.63 37.92
CA GLN A 50 -15.47 5.92 36.81
C GLN A 50 -15.03 7.17 36.05
N TYR A 51 -14.75 8.28 36.76
CA TYR A 51 -14.26 9.50 36.11
C TYR A 51 -12.89 9.31 35.46
N SER A 52 -12.00 8.57 36.07
CA SER A 52 -10.68 8.26 35.52
C SER A 52 -10.79 7.48 34.21
N ILE A 53 -11.66 6.45 34.17
CA ILE A 53 -11.91 5.68 32.94
C ILE A 53 -12.55 6.58 31.87
N THR A 54 -13.53 7.40 32.24
CA THR A 54 -14.19 8.29 31.28
C THR A 54 -13.20 9.30 30.70
N LEU A 55 -12.35 9.89 31.52
CA LEU A 55 -11.33 10.83 31.07
C LEU A 55 -10.33 10.15 30.13
N LEU A 56 -9.88 8.93 30.48
CA LEU A 56 -9.00 8.15 29.63
C LEU A 56 -9.63 7.87 28.27
N LEU A 57 -10.90 7.46 28.23
CA LEU A 57 -11.62 7.22 26.97
C LEU A 57 -11.77 8.48 26.14
N ILE A 58 -12.00 9.64 26.74
CA ILE A 58 -12.07 10.92 26.01
C ILE A 58 -10.71 11.23 25.39
N ILE A 59 -9.62 11.13 26.16
CA ILE A 59 -8.26 11.36 25.67
C ILE A 59 -7.92 10.42 24.49
N LEU A 60 -8.22 9.14 24.66
CA LEU A 60 -8.00 8.15 23.61
C LEU A 60 -8.81 8.48 22.35
N SER A 61 -10.07 8.86 22.51
CA SER A 61 -10.94 9.22 21.38
C SER A 61 -10.41 10.45 20.61
N LEU A 62 -9.96 11.48 21.33
CA LEU A 62 -9.35 12.66 20.72
C LEU A 62 -8.05 12.32 20.00
N TYR A 63 -7.20 11.48 20.62
CA TYR A 63 -5.96 11.01 20.01
C TYR A 63 -6.22 10.24 18.70
N PHE A 64 -7.12 9.26 18.73
CA PHE A 64 -7.45 8.48 17.54
C PHE A 64 -8.10 9.33 16.45
N SER A 65 -8.98 10.27 16.83
CA SER A 65 -9.58 11.18 15.87
C SER A 65 -8.53 12.08 15.19
N GLY A 66 -7.59 12.61 15.97
CA GLY A 66 -6.48 13.41 15.44
C GLY A 66 -5.56 12.58 14.54
N HIS A 67 -5.24 11.35 14.96
CA HIS A 67 -4.42 10.43 14.16
C HIS A 67 -5.09 10.03 12.85
N LEU A 68 -6.40 9.77 12.88
CA LEU A 68 -7.16 9.46 11.68
C LEU A 68 -7.19 10.63 10.68
N ARG A 69 -7.41 11.85 11.16
CA ARG A 69 -7.32 13.06 10.33
C ARG A 69 -5.94 13.20 9.70
N PHE A 70 -4.89 13.06 10.50
CA PHE A 70 -3.51 13.09 9.98
C PHE A 70 -3.29 12.07 8.86
N LEU A 71 -3.80 10.83 9.02
CA LEU A 71 -3.68 9.80 7.97
C LEU A 71 -4.48 10.14 6.71
N GLN A 72 -5.64 10.78 6.86
CA GLN A 72 -6.49 11.17 5.73
C GLN A 72 -5.94 12.40 4.98
N ASP A 73 -5.38 13.37 5.70
CA ASP A 73 -4.93 14.64 5.16
C ASP A 73 -3.48 14.57 4.62
N THR A 74 -2.71 13.54 5.01
CA THR A 74 -1.32 13.41 4.55
C THR A 74 -1.27 12.93 3.11
N PRO A 75 -0.72 13.73 2.17
CA PRO A 75 -0.62 13.32 0.78
C PRO A 75 0.33 12.11 0.65
N PRO A 76 -0.07 11.05 -0.03
CA PRO A 76 0.77 9.85 -0.19
C PRO A 76 2.00 10.09 -1.08
N GLY A 77 2.06 11.21 -1.80
CA GLY A 77 3.15 11.55 -2.71
C GLY A 77 2.94 11.07 -4.14
N PHE A 78 1.78 10.51 -4.43
CA PHE A 78 1.37 10.10 -5.77
C PHE A 78 -0.14 10.37 -6.00
N ARG A 79 -0.54 10.32 -7.27
CA ARG A 79 -1.95 10.52 -7.65
C ARG A 79 -2.78 9.30 -7.29
N THR A 80 -3.87 9.51 -6.54
CA THR A 80 -4.81 8.45 -6.14
C THR A 80 -6.17 8.55 -6.85
N GLN A 81 -6.50 9.71 -7.42
CA GLN A 81 -7.81 9.97 -7.99
C GLN A 81 -7.80 9.89 -9.51
N GLY A 82 -8.93 9.49 -10.10
CA GLY A 82 -9.13 9.41 -11.55
C GLY A 82 -8.35 8.28 -12.20
N ILE A 83 -8.07 7.21 -11.46
CA ILE A 83 -7.46 5.97 -11.96
C ILE A 83 -8.48 4.86 -11.78
N LEU A 84 -8.85 4.23 -12.90
CA LEU A 84 -9.71 3.06 -12.92
C LEU A 84 -8.86 1.80 -12.93
N TYR A 85 -9.30 0.82 -12.15
CA TYR A 85 -8.72 -0.52 -12.13
C TYR A 85 -9.70 -1.47 -12.81
N ALA A 86 -9.27 -2.13 -13.85
CA ALA A 86 -10.10 -3.04 -14.60
C ALA A 86 -9.39 -4.37 -14.87
N ASN A 87 -10.07 -5.47 -14.60
CA ASN A 87 -9.63 -6.79 -15.01
C ASN A 87 -10.31 -7.11 -16.34
N LEU A 88 -9.65 -6.81 -17.46
CA LEU A 88 -10.24 -6.87 -18.79
C LEU A 88 -9.99 -8.19 -19.51
N VAL A 89 -8.99 -8.94 -19.05
CA VAL A 89 -8.69 -10.28 -19.60
C VAL A 89 -8.74 -11.29 -18.47
N PRO A 90 -9.44 -12.41 -18.62
CA PRO A 90 -9.48 -13.45 -17.61
C PRO A 90 -8.08 -13.92 -17.23
N THR A 91 -7.81 -14.00 -15.94
CA THR A 91 -6.56 -14.58 -15.42
C THR A 91 -6.72 -16.10 -15.41
N PRO A 92 -5.78 -16.88 -15.95
CA PRO A 92 -5.87 -18.33 -15.87
C PRO A 92 -5.85 -18.79 -14.42
N GLN A 93 -6.68 -19.76 -14.08
CA GLN A 93 -6.70 -20.34 -12.73
C GLN A 93 -5.39 -21.05 -12.38
N ASN A 94 -4.73 -21.61 -13.38
CA ASN A 94 -3.42 -22.23 -13.24
C ASN A 94 -2.57 -21.98 -14.48
N TRP A 95 -1.49 -21.24 -14.33
CA TRP A 95 -0.55 -20.91 -15.39
C TRP A 95 0.17 -22.13 -15.98
N ASN A 96 0.34 -23.18 -15.18
CA ASN A 96 1.06 -24.40 -15.60
C ASN A 96 0.19 -25.35 -16.43
N SER A 97 -1.13 -25.17 -16.41
CA SER A 97 -2.07 -26.02 -17.15
C SER A 97 -2.70 -25.31 -18.35
N GLU A 98 -2.31 -24.08 -18.62
CA GLU A 98 -2.81 -23.31 -19.76
C GLU A 98 -2.27 -23.91 -21.07
N SER A 99 -3.17 -24.24 -21.98
CA SER A 99 -2.80 -24.72 -23.31
C SER A 99 -2.21 -23.59 -24.16
N GLU A 100 -1.41 -23.94 -25.16
CA GLU A 100 -0.82 -22.96 -26.08
C GLU A 100 -1.91 -22.16 -26.84
N GLN A 101 -3.04 -22.77 -27.14
CA GLN A 101 -4.18 -22.11 -27.79
C GLN A 101 -4.83 -21.08 -26.88
N GLU A 102 -5.04 -21.39 -25.61
CA GLU A 102 -5.61 -20.45 -24.62
C GLU A 102 -4.67 -19.27 -24.39
N ARG A 103 -3.35 -19.52 -24.33
CA ARG A 103 -2.33 -18.48 -24.22
C ARG A 103 -2.36 -17.54 -25.40
N GLN A 104 -2.42 -18.08 -26.61
CA GLN A 104 -2.47 -17.32 -27.85
C GLN A 104 -3.75 -16.49 -27.94
N GLN A 105 -4.90 -17.06 -27.58
CA GLN A 105 -6.18 -16.36 -27.57
C GLN A 105 -6.19 -15.22 -26.54
N ARG A 106 -5.67 -15.47 -25.36
CA ARG A 106 -5.53 -14.45 -24.30
C ARG A 106 -4.63 -13.31 -24.76
N TRP A 107 -3.55 -13.61 -25.45
CA TRP A 107 -2.65 -12.60 -26.00
C TRP A 107 -3.34 -11.75 -27.08
N GLN A 108 -4.07 -12.36 -28.02
CA GLN A 108 -4.86 -11.66 -29.02
C GLN A 108 -5.93 -10.77 -28.39
N ASN A 109 -6.64 -11.27 -27.41
CA ASN A 109 -7.63 -10.50 -26.65
C ASN A 109 -7.00 -9.29 -25.97
N SER A 110 -5.85 -9.46 -25.36
CA SER A 110 -5.11 -8.37 -24.72
C SER A 110 -4.68 -7.31 -25.73
N GLN A 111 -4.19 -7.68 -26.90
CA GLN A 111 -3.85 -6.74 -27.98
C GLN A 111 -5.07 -5.97 -28.47
N SER A 112 -6.19 -6.64 -28.69
CA SER A 112 -7.45 -5.99 -29.10
C SER A 112 -7.92 -4.97 -28.05
N ILE A 113 -7.79 -5.29 -26.77
CA ILE A 113 -8.11 -4.37 -25.67
C ILE A 113 -7.16 -3.16 -25.70
N GLN A 114 -5.86 -3.38 -25.83
CA GLN A 114 -4.88 -2.30 -25.90
C GLN A 114 -5.15 -1.35 -27.07
N GLN A 115 -5.50 -1.90 -28.22
CA GLN A 115 -5.90 -1.08 -29.35
C GLN A 115 -7.13 -0.21 -29.03
N LYS A 116 -8.18 -0.80 -28.46
CA LYS A 116 -9.38 -0.05 -28.05
C LYS A 116 -9.10 1.02 -27.00
N LEU A 117 -8.19 0.73 -26.05
CA LEU A 117 -7.77 1.72 -25.05
C LEU A 117 -7.02 2.89 -25.68
N ASN A 118 -6.18 2.63 -26.69
CA ASN A 118 -5.47 3.67 -27.43
C ASN A 118 -6.39 4.52 -28.31
N GLU A 119 -7.43 3.93 -28.89
CA GLU A 119 -8.41 4.60 -29.74
C GLU A 119 -9.46 5.40 -28.94
N CYS A 120 -9.59 5.13 -27.64
CA CYS A 120 -10.60 5.77 -26.82
C CYS A 120 -10.22 7.22 -26.47
N PRO A 121 -10.99 8.23 -26.91
CA PRO A 121 -10.64 9.64 -26.70
C PRO A 121 -10.75 10.11 -25.24
N PHE A 122 -11.37 9.31 -24.37
CA PHE A 122 -11.55 9.63 -22.95
C PHE A 122 -10.44 9.08 -22.07
N ILE A 123 -9.57 8.22 -22.62
CA ILE A 123 -8.44 7.65 -21.91
C ILE A 123 -7.21 8.50 -22.17
N LYS A 124 -6.62 9.01 -21.09
CA LYS A 124 -5.41 9.81 -21.15
C LYS A 124 -4.16 8.94 -21.24
N LYS A 125 -4.10 7.93 -20.38
CA LYS A 125 -3.01 6.95 -20.31
C LYS A 125 -3.51 5.66 -19.68
N TRP A 126 -2.84 4.58 -19.98
CA TRP A 126 -3.10 3.29 -19.37
C TRP A 126 -1.82 2.45 -19.36
N PHE A 127 -1.78 1.49 -18.47
CA PHE A 127 -0.79 0.42 -18.53
C PHE A 127 -1.38 -0.88 -17.97
N CYS A 128 -0.74 -2.00 -18.34
CA CYS A 128 -1.08 -3.30 -17.80
C CYS A 128 -0.13 -3.68 -16.66
N GLY A 129 -0.69 -4.08 -15.53
CA GLY A 129 0.03 -4.46 -14.32
C GLY A 129 -0.75 -4.10 -13.06
N ASP A 130 -0.39 -4.71 -11.96
CA ASP A 130 -0.95 -4.41 -10.64
C ASP A 130 0.13 -3.95 -9.66
N PRO A 131 0.57 -2.69 -9.72
CA PRO A 131 1.50 -2.15 -8.74
C PRO A 131 0.84 -1.81 -7.40
N THR A 132 -0.49 -2.02 -7.28
CA THR A 132 -1.26 -1.59 -6.11
C THR A 132 -1.95 -2.74 -5.39
N ARG A 133 -1.35 -3.91 -5.37
CA ARG A 133 -1.92 -5.18 -4.85
C ARG A 133 -2.66 -5.09 -3.49
N SER A 134 -2.61 -4.00 -2.80
CA SER A 134 -3.33 -3.76 -1.54
C SER A 134 -3.90 -2.35 -1.47
N GLY A 135 -4.18 -1.72 -2.61
CA GLY A 135 -4.62 -0.31 -2.65
C GLY A 135 -3.52 0.70 -2.34
N VAL A 136 -2.27 0.24 -2.28
CA VAL A 136 -1.10 1.05 -1.99
C VAL A 136 -0.07 0.88 -3.10
N LEU A 137 0.47 1.97 -3.60
CA LEU A 137 1.50 1.95 -4.64
C LEU A 137 2.81 1.38 -4.07
N GLY A 138 3.08 0.10 -4.29
CA GLY A 138 4.26 -0.54 -3.70
C GLY A 138 4.16 -2.06 -3.67
N SER A 139 3.41 -2.65 -4.58
CA SER A 139 3.43 -4.10 -4.80
C SER A 139 4.70 -4.48 -5.57
N GLY A 140 5.77 -4.72 -4.84
CA GLY A 140 7.03 -5.20 -5.38
C GLY A 140 7.52 -6.45 -4.67
N SER A 141 8.47 -7.13 -5.28
CA SER A 141 9.21 -8.20 -4.62
C SER A 141 10.37 -7.62 -3.79
N SER A 142 10.71 -8.29 -2.69
CA SER A 142 11.95 -7.97 -1.97
C SER A 142 13.09 -8.68 -2.67
N SER A 143 14.10 -7.94 -3.10
CA SER A 143 15.25 -8.47 -3.83
C SER A 143 16.56 -7.92 -3.29
N THR A 144 17.58 -8.78 -3.21
CA THR A 144 18.93 -8.34 -2.87
C THR A 144 19.59 -7.72 -4.09
N LEU A 145 19.94 -6.46 -3.97
CA LEU A 145 20.61 -5.66 -4.97
C LEU A 145 22.03 -5.33 -4.51
N ILE A 146 22.94 -5.25 -5.46
CA ILE A 146 24.36 -5.02 -5.22
C ILE A 146 24.77 -3.79 -6.03
N ASN A 147 25.46 -2.87 -5.40
CA ASN A 147 26.02 -1.71 -6.09
C ASN A 147 27.42 -1.99 -6.67
N ASP A 148 28.01 -0.99 -7.32
CA ASP A 148 29.36 -1.01 -7.88
C ASP A 148 30.48 -1.21 -6.83
N LYS A 149 30.16 -0.95 -5.54
CA LYS A 149 31.07 -1.13 -4.38
C LYS A 149 30.81 -2.43 -3.61
N ASP A 150 30.11 -3.38 -4.22
CA ASP A 150 29.71 -4.67 -3.61
C ASP A 150 28.87 -4.55 -2.32
N VAL A 151 28.23 -3.40 -2.09
CA VAL A 151 27.28 -3.25 -0.99
C VAL A 151 25.98 -3.94 -1.36
N LYS A 152 25.59 -4.94 -0.55
CA LYS A 152 24.37 -5.73 -0.71
C LYS A 152 23.26 -5.18 0.15
N LEU A 153 22.13 -4.83 -0.44
CA LEU A 153 20.95 -4.35 0.26
C LEU A 153 19.70 -5.06 -0.23
N ASN A 154 18.85 -5.43 0.71
CA ASN A 154 17.54 -5.96 0.39
C ASN A 154 16.55 -4.80 0.26
N MET A 155 16.01 -4.61 -0.92
CA MET A 155 15.12 -3.49 -1.26
C MET A 155 13.87 -3.98 -1.98
N MET A 156 12.87 -3.13 -2.01
CA MET A 156 11.70 -3.34 -2.84
C MET A 156 12.07 -3.14 -4.31
N LEU A 157 11.78 -4.15 -5.12
CA LEU A 157 11.95 -4.13 -6.56
C LEU A 157 10.57 -4.15 -7.23
N MET A 158 10.31 -3.18 -8.09
CA MET A 158 9.06 -3.06 -8.84
C MET A 158 9.34 -3.16 -10.35
N TRP A 159 8.59 -4.02 -11.02
CA TRP A 159 8.60 -4.11 -12.49
C TRP A 159 7.44 -3.30 -13.02
N VAL A 160 7.74 -2.19 -13.69
CA VAL A 160 6.72 -1.23 -14.10
C VAL A 160 7.01 -0.69 -15.52
N PRO A 161 5.98 -0.42 -16.32
CA PRO A 161 6.17 0.28 -17.58
C PRO A 161 6.39 1.79 -17.33
N VAL A 162 6.93 2.48 -18.34
CA VAL A 162 7.18 3.93 -18.26
C VAL A 162 5.92 4.72 -17.92
N ASP A 163 4.77 4.30 -18.45
CA ASP A 163 3.48 4.96 -18.20
C ASP A 163 3.07 4.97 -16.73
N PHE A 164 3.60 4.06 -15.92
CA PHE A 164 3.40 4.03 -14.47
C PHE A 164 3.75 5.37 -13.81
N PHE A 165 4.91 5.92 -14.11
CA PHE A 165 5.39 7.15 -13.49
C PHE A 165 4.49 8.34 -13.81
N SER A 166 4.09 8.47 -15.05
CA SER A 166 3.22 9.56 -15.50
C SER A 166 1.75 9.38 -15.09
N LEU A 167 1.24 8.14 -15.01
CA LEU A 167 -0.12 7.84 -14.59
C LEU A 167 -0.32 8.18 -13.11
N TYR A 168 0.65 7.82 -12.27
CA TYR A 168 0.64 8.15 -10.84
C TYR A 168 1.23 9.53 -10.53
N ASN A 169 1.63 10.29 -11.54
CA ASN A 169 2.24 11.63 -11.38
C ASN A 169 3.43 11.62 -10.43
N LEU A 170 4.28 10.60 -10.54
CA LEU A 170 5.51 10.50 -9.77
C LEU A 170 6.52 11.53 -10.28
N GLN A 171 7.10 12.31 -9.38
CA GLN A 171 8.02 13.37 -9.73
C GLN A 171 9.43 12.81 -9.95
N LEU A 172 10.04 13.13 -11.10
CA LEU A 172 11.46 12.93 -11.31
C LEU A 172 12.25 14.04 -10.58
N VAL A 173 13.28 13.63 -9.88
CA VAL A 173 14.23 14.52 -9.20
C VAL A 173 15.44 14.77 -10.07
N ASP A 174 15.91 13.71 -10.74
CA ASP A 174 17.08 13.76 -11.62
C ASP A 174 16.98 12.71 -12.73
N GLY A 175 17.66 12.91 -13.84
CA GLY A 175 17.66 12.03 -14.98
C GLY A 175 16.42 12.17 -15.86
N ALA A 176 16.26 11.22 -16.78
CA ALA A 176 15.13 11.17 -17.70
C ALA A 176 14.69 9.72 -17.92
N LEU A 177 13.41 9.55 -18.19
CA LEU A 177 12.85 8.28 -18.64
C LEU A 177 12.47 8.41 -20.13
N PRO A 178 12.64 7.35 -20.92
CA PRO A 178 12.21 7.36 -22.31
C PRO A 178 10.67 7.48 -22.38
N ASP A 179 10.15 8.02 -23.47
CA ASP A 179 8.70 8.09 -23.66
C ASP A 179 8.08 6.70 -23.81
N LYS A 180 8.81 5.75 -24.37
CA LYS A 180 8.37 4.38 -24.61
C LYS A 180 9.55 3.42 -24.55
N VAL A 181 9.32 2.24 -24.00
CA VAL A 181 10.27 1.12 -24.06
C VAL A 181 9.72 0.07 -25.02
N GLU A 182 10.48 -0.23 -26.05
CA GLU A 182 10.12 -1.23 -27.04
C GLU A 182 11.01 -2.47 -26.89
N GLY A 183 10.38 -3.59 -26.59
CA GLY A 183 11.06 -4.87 -26.38
C GLY A 183 11.88 -4.94 -25.09
N TYR A 184 12.42 -6.14 -24.82
CA TYR A 184 13.21 -6.42 -23.62
C TYR A 184 14.70 -6.51 -23.98
N THR A 185 15.19 -5.55 -24.77
CA THR A 185 16.58 -5.57 -25.23
C THR A 185 17.57 -5.02 -24.22
N GLN A 186 17.09 -4.17 -23.31
CA GLN A 186 17.90 -3.55 -22.27
C GLN A 186 17.06 -3.25 -21.04
N TYR A 187 17.61 -3.52 -19.86
CA TYR A 187 16.99 -3.12 -18.62
C TYR A 187 17.28 -1.66 -18.32
N LEU A 188 16.23 -0.88 -18.13
CA LEU A 188 16.30 0.48 -17.63
C LEU A 188 15.97 0.47 -16.14
N VAL A 189 16.79 1.16 -15.35
CA VAL A 189 16.67 1.20 -13.90
C VAL A 189 16.35 2.62 -13.44
N ALA A 190 15.38 2.76 -12.57
CA ALA A 190 15.20 3.97 -11.79
C ALA A 190 15.22 3.65 -10.30
N MET A 191 15.55 4.62 -9.49
CA MET A 191 15.54 4.51 -8.02
C MET A 191 14.79 5.68 -7.41
N ASN A 192 14.25 5.50 -6.19
CA ASN A 192 13.82 6.65 -5.43
C ASN A 192 14.97 7.24 -4.60
N GLU A 193 14.76 8.45 -4.04
CA GLU A 193 15.76 9.15 -3.23
C GLU A 193 16.26 8.31 -2.04
N SER A 194 15.34 7.57 -1.39
CA SER A 194 15.68 6.66 -0.29
C SER A 194 16.57 5.52 -0.71
N ALA A 195 16.42 4.96 -1.91
CA ALA A 195 17.30 3.91 -2.43
C ALA A 195 18.68 4.45 -2.78
N MET A 196 18.75 5.62 -3.41
CA MET A 196 20.02 6.32 -3.67
C MET A 196 20.80 6.53 -2.38
N LYS A 197 20.13 7.07 -1.36
CA LYS A 197 20.72 7.32 -0.03
C LYS A 197 21.17 6.03 0.66
N ALA A 198 20.37 4.96 0.57
CA ALA A 198 20.69 3.68 1.20
C ALA A 198 21.96 3.05 0.61
N PHE A 199 22.19 3.19 -0.70
CA PHE A 199 23.42 2.77 -1.35
C PHE A 199 24.60 3.75 -1.17
N GLY A 200 24.35 4.93 -0.60
CA GLY A 200 25.37 5.96 -0.39
C GLY A 200 25.71 6.77 -1.64
N TYR A 201 24.81 6.78 -2.62
CA TYR A 201 24.96 7.61 -3.81
C TYR A 201 24.48 9.04 -3.56
N THR A 202 25.27 10.00 -4.03
CA THR A 202 24.93 11.44 -4.01
C THR A 202 24.56 11.97 -5.39
N ARG A 203 25.03 11.32 -6.44
CA ARG A 203 24.78 11.67 -7.84
C ARG A 203 24.26 10.45 -8.59
N ARG A 204 23.31 10.66 -9.49
CA ARG A 204 22.72 9.61 -10.32
C ARG A 204 23.74 8.94 -11.24
N GLU A 205 24.63 9.75 -11.82
CA GLU A 205 25.67 9.28 -12.77
C GLU A 205 26.64 8.28 -12.18
N ASP A 206 26.82 8.32 -10.86
CA ASP A 206 27.70 7.39 -10.12
C ASP A 206 26.95 6.12 -9.67
N ALA A 207 25.64 6.06 -9.91
CA ALA A 207 24.78 4.99 -9.39
C ALA A 207 24.65 3.84 -10.37
N PHE A 208 25.17 2.68 -9.95
CA PHE A 208 25.09 1.42 -10.71
C PHE A 208 24.63 0.30 -9.79
N ILE A 209 23.76 -0.56 -10.29
CA ILE A 209 23.29 -1.73 -9.54
C ILE A 209 23.24 -2.99 -10.40
N ARG A 210 23.29 -4.13 -9.71
CA ARG A 210 23.01 -5.46 -10.27
C ARG A 210 22.21 -6.30 -9.30
N GLY A 211 21.54 -7.33 -9.78
CA GLY A 211 20.91 -8.35 -8.92
C GLY A 211 21.95 -9.32 -8.36
N GLU A 212 21.67 -9.91 -7.20
CA GLU A 212 22.52 -10.95 -6.61
C GLU A 212 22.42 -12.28 -7.37
N GLN A 213 21.25 -12.58 -7.92
CA GLN A 213 21.00 -13.83 -8.63
C GLN A 213 20.66 -13.58 -10.10
N ALA A 214 20.87 -14.59 -10.92
CA ALA A 214 20.45 -14.64 -12.32
C ALA A 214 18.91 -14.52 -12.54
N LEU A 215 18.14 -14.26 -11.51
CA LEU A 215 16.69 -13.95 -11.53
C LEU A 215 16.33 -12.74 -12.41
N TRP A 216 17.31 -12.00 -12.83
CA TRP A 216 17.18 -10.86 -13.75
C TRP A 216 17.34 -11.27 -15.22
N ILE A 217 17.40 -12.57 -15.49
CA ILE A 217 17.33 -13.09 -16.82
C ILE A 217 15.88 -12.95 -17.26
N ALA A 218 15.54 -11.85 -17.94
CA ALA A 218 14.27 -11.81 -18.65
C ALA A 218 14.36 -12.74 -19.85
N MET A 219 13.39 -13.61 -19.98
CA MET A 219 13.13 -14.26 -21.26
C MET A 219 12.39 -13.26 -22.14
N GLY A 220 12.98 -12.90 -23.27
CA GLY A 220 12.27 -12.18 -24.32
C GLY A 220 11.05 -12.98 -24.78
N MET A 221 10.09 -12.32 -25.42
CA MET A 221 8.92 -12.99 -26.02
C MET A 221 9.31 -14.03 -27.09
N ASP A 222 10.53 -13.94 -27.62
CA ASP A 222 11.13 -14.88 -28.57
C ASP A 222 11.82 -16.09 -27.89
N GLY A 223 11.71 -16.20 -26.57
CA GLY A 223 12.34 -17.27 -25.77
C GLY A 223 13.85 -17.12 -25.61
N LYS A 224 14.46 -16.06 -26.11
CA LYS A 224 15.87 -15.80 -25.91
C LYS A 224 16.12 -15.19 -24.54
N ILE A 225 17.17 -15.70 -23.88
CA ILE A 225 17.63 -15.16 -22.61
C ILE A 225 18.31 -13.83 -22.88
N ILE A 226 17.81 -12.77 -22.28
CA ILE A 226 18.45 -11.46 -22.29
C ILE A 226 19.57 -11.51 -21.25
N GLU A 227 20.79 -11.64 -21.68
CA GLU A 227 21.99 -11.58 -20.83
C GLU A 227 22.15 -10.16 -20.29
N GLY A 228 21.62 -9.86 -19.14
CA GLY A 228 21.74 -8.54 -18.52
C GLY A 228 21.79 -8.59 -16.98
N GLY A 229 21.41 -9.74 -16.41
CA GLY A 229 21.16 -9.82 -14.98
C GLY A 229 22.39 -9.85 -14.06
N ILE A 230 23.58 -9.97 -14.60
CA ILE A 230 24.84 -9.99 -13.82
C ILE A 230 25.63 -8.70 -14.05
N SER A 231 25.33 -7.94 -15.10
CA SER A 231 26.00 -6.69 -15.42
C SER A 231 25.51 -5.55 -14.52
N LEU A 232 26.41 -4.66 -14.16
CA LEU A 232 26.06 -3.40 -13.52
C LEU A 232 25.24 -2.55 -14.50
N MET A 233 24.08 -2.11 -14.06
CA MET A 233 23.17 -1.28 -14.83
C MET A 233 23.19 0.15 -14.27
N PRO A 234 23.29 1.17 -15.12
CA PRO A 234 23.21 2.56 -14.70
C PRO A 234 21.80 2.90 -14.22
N VAL A 235 21.71 3.81 -13.28
CA VAL A 235 20.44 4.41 -12.85
C VAL A 235 20.09 5.56 -13.79
N GLU A 236 19.02 5.41 -14.56
CA GLU A 236 18.60 6.39 -15.57
C GLU A 236 17.83 7.57 -14.96
N ALA A 237 17.07 7.32 -13.90
CA ALA A 237 16.29 8.36 -13.26
C ALA A 237 16.18 8.18 -11.74
N VAL A 238 16.07 9.29 -11.04
CA VAL A 238 15.77 9.35 -9.60
C VAL A 238 14.36 9.89 -9.41
N ILE A 239 13.55 9.12 -8.70
CA ILE A 239 12.16 9.44 -8.41
C ILE A 239 12.04 9.98 -6.99
N LYS A 240 11.23 11.00 -6.80
CA LYS A 240 10.94 11.54 -5.49
C LYS A 240 10.27 10.48 -4.60
N ASP A 241 10.66 10.45 -3.35
CA ASP A 241 10.10 9.54 -2.38
C ASP A 241 8.59 9.73 -2.18
N TYR A 242 7.86 8.63 -2.13
CA TYR A 242 6.45 8.55 -1.78
C TYR A 242 6.19 7.43 -0.78
N TYR A 243 5.00 7.37 -0.21
CA TYR A 243 4.65 6.32 0.74
C TYR A 243 4.24 5.04 0.02
N THR A 244 5.08 4.01 0.11
CA THR A 244 4.85 2.68 -0.50
C THR A 244 4.03 1.73 0.37
N GLY A 245 3.48 2.22 1.46
CA GLY A 245 2.72 1.45 2.43
C GLY A 245 1.97 2.36 3.39
N HIS A 246 1.73 1.88 4.59
CA HIS A 246 1.15 2.73 5.62
C HIS A 246 2.05 3.94 5.88
N LEU A 247 1.45 5.11 6.05
CA LEU A 247 2.16 6.37 6.32
C LEU A 247 3.08 6.27 7.55
N THR A 248 2.70 5.44 8.53
CA THR A 248 3.50 5.16 9.73
C THR A 248 4.79 4.38 9.47
N ALA A 249 4.86 3.66 8.35
CA ALA A 249 6.04 2.86 7.99
C ALA A 249 7.15 3.71 7.31
N GLY A 250 6.87 4.98 7.05
CA GLY A 250 7.79 5.87 6.36
C GLY A 250 7.94 5.57 4.88
N LYS A 251 8.80 6.34 4.24
CA LYS A 251 9.18 6.15 2.84
C LYS A 251 10.26 5.09 2.75
N LYS A 252 10.05 4.09 1.92
CA LYS A 252 10.98 2.96 1.78
C LYS A 252 11.84 3.09 0.54
N PRO A 253 13.05 2.53 0.54
CA PRO A 253 13.87 2.44 -0.66
C PRO A 253 13.21 1.51 -1.69
N VAL A 254 13.05 2.02 -2.92
CA VAL A 254 12.45 1.32 -4.04
C VAL A 254 13.33 1.44 -5.27
N VAL A 255 13.50 0.33 -5.95
CA VAL A 255 14.15 0.25 -7.24
C VAL A 255 13.11 -0.18 -8.27
N TYR A 256 13.12 0.48 -9.41
CA TYR A 256 12.19 0.22 -10.51
C TYR A 256 12.95 -0.39 -11.67
N MET A 257 12.49 -1.54 -12.11
CA MET A 257 12.86 -2.13 -13.41
C MET A 257 11.81 -1.69 -14.42
N ILE A 258 12.26 -0.91 -15.38
CA ILE A 258 11.36 -0.34 -16.38
C ILE A 258 11.21 -1.35 -17.50
N THR A 259 9.99 -1.76 -17.75
CA THR A 259 9.63 -2.76 -18.75
C THR A 259 8.74 -2.16 -19.83
N PRO A 260 8.65 -2.79 -21.00
CA PRO A 260 7.61 -2.46 -21.96
C PRO A 260 6.22 -2.63 -21.33
N ASN A 261 5.25 -1.86 -21.83
CA ASN A 261 3.86 -2.08 -21.46
C ASN A 261 3.39 -3.40 -22.10
N SER A 262 3.33 -4.44 -21.31
CA SER A 262 3.07 -5.81 -21.77
C SER A 262 1.58 -6.15 -21.74
N ALA A 263 1.21 -7.22 -22.45
CA ALA A 263 -0.11 -7.81 -22.35
C ALA A 263 -0.33 -8.49 -21.00
N GLY A 264 -1.51 -8.32 -20.42
CA GLY A 264 -1.87 -8.94 -19.14
C GLY A 264 -3.36 -8.83 -18.84
N SER A 265 -3.74 -9.15 -17.61
CA SER A 265 -5.15 -9.21 -17.20
C SER A 265 -5.64 -7.90 -16.58
N GLN A 266 -4.79 -7.25 -15.82
CA GLN A 266 -5.15 -6.09 -15.00
C GLN A 266 -4.67 -4.82 -15.67
N TYR A 267 -5.59 -3.89 -15.86
CA TYR A 267 -5.32 -2.61 -16.51
C TYR A 267 -5.58 -1.47 -15.53
N GLN A 268 -4.70 -0.50 -15.56
CA GLN A 268 -4.85 0.76 -14.86
C GLN A 268 -4.99 1.87 -15.89
N ILE A 269 -6.07 2.61 -15.76
CA ILE A 269 -6.52 3.53 -16.80
C ILE A 269 -6.77 4.89 -16.17
N ALA A 270 -6.07 5.90 -16.61
CA ALA A 270 -6.32 7.27 -16.25
C ALA A 270 -7.25 7.92 -17.29
N CYS A 271 -8.44 8.29 -16.83
CA CYS A 271 -9.42 8.99 -17.66
C CYS A 271 -9.21 10.52 -17.61
N ILE A 272 -9.77 11.20 -18.61
CA ILE A 272 -9.91 12.65 -18.57
C ILE A 272 -10.92 12.99 -17.48
N PRO A 273 -10.64 13.97 -16.59
CA PRO A 273 -11.52 14.35 -15.50
C PRO A 273 -12.95 14.64 -15.98
N GLY A 274 -13.94 14.06 -15.28
CA GLY A 274 -15.37 14.20 -15.61
C GLY A 274 -15.88 13.24 -16.69
N LYS A 275 -15.05 12.30 -17.16
CA LYS A 275 -15.41 11.27 -18.15
C LYS A 275 -15.24 9.83 -17.60
N GLU A 276 -15.23 9.69 -16.27
CA GLU A 276 -15.04 8.41 -15.60
C GLU A 276 -16.31 7.52 -15.57
N LYS A 277 -17.44 8.01 -16.15
CA LYS A 277 -18.73 7.28 -16.22
C LYS A 277 -18.92 6.59 -17.56
#